data_28e89df5d9ef9ccc52a10960f6ecf0c6
#
_entry.id   28e89df5d9ef9ccc52a10960f6ecf0c6
#
_cell.length_a   1.000
_cell.length_b   1.000
_cell.length_c   1.000
_cell.angle_alpha   90.00
_cell.angle_beta   90.00
_cell.angle_gamma   90.00
#
_symmetry.space_group_name_H-M   'P 1'
#
loop_
_entity.id
_entity.type
_entity.pdbx_description
1 polymer ?
#
loop_
_entity_poly.entity_id
_entity_poly.type
_entity_poly.pdbx_seq_one_letter_code
_entity_poly.pdbx_strand_id
1 'polypeptide(L)'
;MSKVAVEMQDASVETASPAKPKLGSKLLKIIPETVELRERIRAEAFSYVRHLDRSRPLNKKELEVHGHALLEKMGLPEGYLGFAMVMLGNGFWREQFVSIPFDKRILLLPHCLKHVEACTAHYDEFGLHCEACGACAIADFKLKAEQLGYKILVAEGTPIVLKIIVSGHIDGILGVACLNVLEKALDKVIQSGVPAYAVPLHSSNCKSTAVDNDWVLEALETFEEKSAVQTRTYVPLWRAANEMFDDSFATLLPRVRSTPIEGHARYAGDPVGGTEAIAYDWLVKGGKRFRPFITLAAYDALQGAPSTRPSEGRSEPPGEKRLFSDSVRRVAMAMEAFHKASLVHDDIEDDDAYRYGHQTLHRRYGISTAINVGDYLLGLGYRLVANTSGDLPCDAVTGILTRLSDAHVKLSEGQGAELLWRDGKQEEKVLQPLDALKIYALKTAPAFEAALYAGLRLAGPTEQYEGMVTNFARNLGVAFQIVNDLKDWSADLRNKRVAGQDALAMRPTLLLALALEAASPAQRQELLSLIATESRDQISVARVARIYESGQVFEKAQKLVEKYRQRAEAVADEVEPEELRELLYFLVDTLLAEESAEPEIAATRSLAVLN
;
A
#
# COMPACT_ATOMS: atom_id res chain seq x y z
N MET A 1 -18.69 -2.73 -61.43
CA MET A 1 -17.54 -3.21 -62.19
C MET A 1 -16.32 -2.59 -61.55
N SER A 2 -15.43 -3.25 -60.85
CA SER A 2 -14.57 -4.33 -61.15
C SER A 2 -14.14 -5.01 -59.83
N LYS A 3 -14.13 -6.32 -59.80
CA LYS A 3 -13.59 -7.21 -58.77
C LYS A 3 -12.06 -7.16 -58.82
N VAL A 4 -11.38 -7.08 -57.66
CA VAL A 4 -10.03 -7.62 -57.50
C VAL A 4 -10.04 -8.51 -56.25
N ALA A 5 -9.91 -9.80 -56.52
CA ALA A 5 -9.59 -10.83 -55.54
C ALA A 5 -8.09 -10.75 -55.19
N VAL A 6 -7.73 -10.83 -53.93
CA VAL A 6 -6.36 -11.08 -53.51
C VAL A 6 -6.36 -12.35 -52.67
N GLU A 7 -5.48 -13.23 -53.07
CA GLU A 7 -5.21 -14.58 -52.60
C GLU A 7 -4.84 -14.63 -51.11
N MET A 8 -5.43 -15.62 -50.43
CA MET A 8 -4.97 -16.09 -49.14
C MET A 8 -3.73 -17.00 -49.37
N GLN A 9 -2.61 -16.60 -48.86
CA GLN A 9 -1.46 -17.49 -48.67
C GLN A 9 -1.46 -18.09 -47.25
N ASP A 10 -1.36 -19.41 -47.22
CA ASP A 10 -1.20 -20.23 -46.03
C ASP A 10 -0.07 -19.76 -45.12
N ALA A 11 -0.39 -19.46 -43.87
CA ALA A 11 0.58 -19.35 -42.79
C ALA A 11 0.45 -20.61 -41.92
N SER A 12 1.53 -21.38 -41.93
CA SER A 12 1.78 -22.59 -41.16
C SER A 12 1.35 -22.50 -39.70
N VAL A 13 0.52 -23.47 -39.30
CA VAL A 13 0.15 -23.71 -37.90
C VAL A 13 1.38 -24.21 -37.16
N GLU A 14 2.00 -23.34 -36.36
CA GLU A 14 2.89 -23.76 -35.29
C GLU A 14 2.08 -24.49 -34.22
N THR A 15 2.33 -25.79 -34.08
CA THR A 15 1.75 -26.64 -33.05
C THR A 15 2.27 -26.18 -31.68
N ALA A 16 1.43 -25.42 -30.93
CA ALA A 16 1.68 -25.12 -29.54
C ALA A 16 1.78 -26.43 -28.74
N SER A 17 2.91 -26.62 -28.08
CA SER A 17 3.14 -27.71 -27.12
C SER A 17 2.06 -27.66 -26.04
N PRO A 18 1.48 -28.78 -25.59
CA PRO A 18 0.41 -28.78 -24.61
C PRO A 18 0.92 -28.16 -23.29
N ALA A 19 0.27 -27.09 -22.83
CA ALA A 19 0.54 -26.49 -21.54
C ALA A 19 0.37 -27.53 -20.43
N LYS A 20 1.43 -27.77 -19.63
CA LYS A 20 1.36 -28.62 -18.45
C LYS A 20 0.21 -28.16 -17.55
N PRO A 21 -0.60 -29.07 -16.97
CA PRO A 21 -1.69 -28.69 -16.08
C PRO A 21 -1.12 -27.89 -14.90
N LYS A 22 -1.65 -26.68 -14.65
CA LYS A 22 -1.28 -25.89 -13.47
C LYS A 22 -1.67 -26.68 -12.22
N LEU A 23 -0.68 -27.08 -11.42
CA LEU A 23 -0.91 -27.65 -10.09
C LEU A 23 -1.70 -26.66 -9.24
N GLY A 24 -2.70 -27.13 -8.49
CA GLY A 24 -3.46 -26.28 -7.58
C GLY A 24 -2.53 -25.63 -6.54
N SER A 25 -2.76 -24.37 -6.22
CA SER A 25 -1.89 -23.54 -5.35
C SER A 25 -1.50 -24.16 -4.00
N LYS A 26 -2.28 -25.11 -3.47
CA LYS A 26 -1.97 -25.85 -2.24
C LYS A 26 -0.82 -26.87 -2.40
N LEU A 27 -0.59 -27.36 -3.61
CA LEU A 27 0.46 -28.35 -3.88
C LEU A 27 1.86 -27.75 -4.06
N LEU A 28 1.95 -26.43 -4.20
CA LEU A 28 3.21 -25.67 -4.34
C LEU A 28 3.78 -25.18 -3.00
N LYS A 29 3.18 -25.56 -1.86
CA LYS A 29 3.47 -24.99 -0.52
C LYS A 29 3.89 -26.04 0.48
N ILE A 30 4.74 -26.97 0.04
CA ILE A 30 5.26 -28.06 0.87
C ILE A 30 6.59 -27.60 1.48
N ILE A 31 6.73 -27.80 2.80
CA ILE A 31 8.02 -27.67 3.48
C ILE A 31 8.77 -28.98 3.33
N PRO A 32 10.05 -28.98 2.95
CA PRO A 32 10.86 -30.21 2.90
C PRO A 32 10.91 -30.87 4.28
N GLU A 33 10.69 -32.18 4.32
CA GLU A 33 10.47 -32.94 5.57
C GLU A 33 11.73 -33.00 6.44
N THR A 34 12.92 -33.17 5.81
CA THR A 34 14.17 -33.34 6.54
C THR A 34 14.98 -32.05 6.61
N VAL A 35 15.73 -31.88 7.70
CA VAL A 35 16.64 -30.75 7.90
C VAL A 35 17.68 -30.69 6.78
N GLU A 36 18.25 -31.86 6.41
CA GLU A 36 19.29 -31.97 5.38
C GLU A 36 18.79 -31.47 4.03
N LEU A 37 17.53 -31.76 3.66
CA LEU A 37 16.95 -31.28 2.41
C LEU A 37 16.70 -29.76 2.47
N ARG A 38 16.22 -29.24 3.60
CA ARG A 38 16.03 -27.80 3.79
C ARG A 38 17.37 -27.05 3.69
N GLU A 39 18.42 -27.55 4.36
CA GLU A 39 19.76 -26.98 4.27
C GLU A 39 20.35 -27.05 2.87
N ARG A 40 20.14 -28.14 2.15
CA ARG A 40 20.62 -28.30 0.78
C ARG A 40 19.95 -27.29 -0.17
N ILE A 41 18.63 -27.09 -0.06
CA ILE A 41 17.92 -26.09 -0.87
C ILE A 41 18.40 -24.68 -0.50
N ARG A 42 18.58 -24.38 0.80
CA ARG A 42 19.09 -23.10 1.29
C ARG A 42 20.48 -22.79 0.71
N ALA A 43 21.41 -23.72 0.83
CA ALA A 43 22.78 -23.56 0.33
C ALA A 43 22.83 -23.35 -1.18
N GLU A 44 22.04 -24.12 -1.94
CA GLU A 44 21.97 -23.98 -3.39
C GLU A 44 21.32 -22.66 -3.80
N ALA A 45 20.26 -22.22 -3.13
CA ALA A 45 19.63 -20.94 -3.36
C ALA A 45 20.60 -19.78 -3.11
N PHE A 46 21.38 -19.82 -2.03
CA PHE A 46 22.39 -18.80 -1.71
C PHE A 46 23.53 -18.76 -2.74
N SER A 47 23.90 -19.92 -3.30
CA SER A 47 24.86 -19.99 -4.40
C SER A 47 24.25 -19.41 -5.69
N TYR A 48 22.99 -19.76 -5.99
CA TYR A 48 22.29 -19.34 -7.19
C TYR A 48 22.16 -17.83 -7.31
N VAL A 49 21.77 -17.14 -6.23
CA VAL A 49 21.52 -15.69 -6.25
C VAL A 49 22.78 -14.84 -6.44
N ARG A 50 23.98 -15.40 -6.24
CA ARG A 50 25.25 -14.68 -6.50
C ARG A 50 25.43 -14.32 -7.97
N HIS A 51 24.72 -15.00 -8.87
CA HIS A 51 24.77 -14.79 -10.31
C HIS A 51 23.63 -13.89 -10.82
N LEU A 52 22.74 -13.46 -9.93
CA LEU A 52 21.64 -12.56 -10.28
C LEU A 52 22.08 -11.08 -10.17
N ASP A 53 21.42 -10.24 -10.97
CA ASP A 53 21.50 -8.80 -10.77
C ASP A 53 20.79 -8.46 -9.46
N ARG A 54 21.52 -7.82 -8.54
CA ARG A 54 21.02 -7.40 -7.22
C ARG A 54 20.95 -5.88 -7.09
N SER A 55 21.08 -5.14 -8.18
CA SER A 55 20.97 -3.67 -8.17
C SER A 55 19.56 -3.18 -7.88
N ARG A 56 18.55 -3.98 -8.23
CA ARG A 56 17.13 -3.74 -7.96
C ARG A 56 16.47 -4.94 -7.29
N PRO A 57 15.36 -4.74 -6.55
CA PRO A 57 14.57 -5.85 -6.02
C PRO A 57 14.02 -6.76 -7.12
N LEU A 58 13.99 -8.07 -6.87
CA LEU A 58 13.28 -9.01 -7.74
C LEU A 58 11.77 -8.86 -7.54
N ASN A 59 10.97 -8.94 -8.60
CA ASN A 59 9.54 -9.07 -8.46
C ASN A 59 9.13 -10.55 -8.25
N LYS A 60 7.86 -10.79 -7.90
CA LYS A 60 7.37 -12.15 -7.62
C LYS A 60 7.49 -13.10 -8.82
N LYS A 61 7.20 -12.60 -10.04
CA LYS A 61 7.27 -13.40 -11.26
C LYS A 61 8.72 -13.84 -11.54
N GLU A 62 9.68 -12.92 -11.38
CA GLU A 62 11.11 -13.23 -11.49
C GLU A 62 11.54 -14.26 -10.45
N LEU A 63 11.13 -14.07 -9.20
CA LEU A 63 11.43 -15.00 -8.10
C LEU A 63 10.83 -16.39 -8.36
N GLU A 64 9.63 -16.48 -8.94
CA GLU A 64 8.98 -17.73 -9.34
C GLU A 64 9.75 -18.42 -10.47
N VAL A 65 10.19 -17.69 -11.50
CA VAL A 65 11.04 -18.20 -12.59
C VAL A 65 12.35 -18.76 -12.04
N HIS A 66 13.02 -18.04 -11.16
CA HIS A 66 14.26 -18.50 -10.52
C HIS A 66 14.01 -19.70 -9.58
N GLY A 67 12.85 -19.75 -8.92
CA GLY A 67 12.43 -20.88 -8.09
C GLY A 67 12.29 -22.17 -8.89
N HIS A 68 11.61 -22.11 -10.05
CA HIS A 68 11.51 -23.24 -10.96
C HIS A 68 12.88 -23.69 -11.49
N ALA A 69 13.73 -22.75 -11.92
CA ALA A 69 15.07 -23.08 -12.39
C ALA A 69 15.94 -23.73 -11.30
N LEU A 70 15.84 -23.27 -10.04
CA LEU A 70 16.54 -23.86 -8.90
C LEU A 70 16.08 -25.30 -8.65
N LEU A 71 14.76 -25.55 -8.62
CA LEU A 71 14.22 -26.89 -8.40
C LEU A 71 14.56 -27.85 -9.54
N GLU A 72 14.51 -27.42 -10.78
CA GLU A 72 14.92 -28.20 -11.94
C GLU A 72 16.40 -28.58 -11.85
N LYS A 73 17.29 -27.63 -11.54
CA LYS A 73 18.72 -27.87 -11.32
C LYS A 73 18.97 -28.92 -10.22
N MET A 74 18.16 -28.92 -9.18
CA MET A 74 18.29 -29.86 -8.05
C MET A 74 17.58 -31.19 -8.26
N GLY A 75 16.79 -31.33 -9.31
CA GLY A 75 15.95 -32.52 -9.57
C GLY A 75 14.84 -32.71 -8.54
N LEU A 76 14.28 -31.62 -8.01
CA LEU A 76 13.27 -31.62 -6.95
C LEU A 76 11.87 -31.32 -7.52
N PRO A 77 10.80 -31.82 -6.86
CA PRO A 77 9.43 -31.62 -7.33
C PRO A 77 8.97 -30.16 -7.12
N GLU A 78 8.07 -29.69 -7.98
CA GLU A 78 7.46 -28.34 -7.94
C GLU A 78 6.73 -28.04 -6.62
N GLY A 79 6.37 -29.04 -5.82
CA GLY A 79 5.78 -28.86 -4.50
C GLY A 79 6.60 -28.00 -3.54
N TYR A 80 7.91 -27.93 -3.75
CA TYR A 80 8.82 -27.11 -2.95
C TYR A 80 9.02 -25.68 -3.48
N LEU A 81 8.28 -25.25 -4.50
CA LEU A 81 8.47 -23.94 -5.13
C LEU A 81 8.38 -22.78 -4.12
N GLY A 82 7.34 -22.77 -3.28
CA GLY A 82 7.19 -21.72 -2.25
C GLY A 82 8.38 -21.68 -1.28
N PHE A 83 8.89 -22.84 -0.87
CA PHE A 83 10.08 -22.90 -0.02
C PHE A 83 11.34 -22.40 -0.76
N ALA A 84 11.53 -22.84 -2.00
CA ALA A 84 12.65 -22.39 -2.83
C ALA A 84 12.65 -20.88 -3.05
N MET A 85 11.48 -20.26 -3.30
CA MET A 85 11.33 -18.81 -3.44
C MET A 85 11.72 -18.07 -2.15
N VAL A 86 11.33 -18.57 -0.98
CA VAL A 86 11.74 -17.98 0.31
C VAL A 86 13.27 -18.08 0.49
N MET A 87 13.88 -19.21 0.15
CA MET A 87 15.34 -19.38 0.26
C MET A 87 16.10 -18.51 -0.75
N LEU A 88 15.60 -18.33 -1.96
CA LEU A 88 16.15 -17.37 -2.93
C LEU A 88 16.05 -15.93 -2.42
N GLY A 89 14.90 -15.54 -1.87
CA GLY A 89 14.73 -14.22 -1.25
C GLY A 89 15.69 -13.98 -0.09
N ASN A 90 15.86 -14.98 0.79
CA ASN A 90 16.84 -14.91 1.88
C ASN A 90 18.28 -14.76 1.35
N GLY A 91 18.67 -15.55 0.35
CA GLY A 91 20.00 -15.44 -0.27
C GLY A 91 20.22 -14.09 -0.91
N PHE A 92 19.19 -13.54 -1.58
CA PHE A 92 19.23 -12.24 -2.25
C PHE A 92 19.51 -11.10 -1.25
N TRP A 93 18.81 -11.09 -0.11
CA TRP A 93 18.87 -10.03 0.89
C TRP A 93 19.89 -10.25 2.02
N ARG A 94 20.45 -11.47 2.16
CA ARG A 94 21.27 -11.86 3.31
C ARG A 94 22.37 -10.84 3.63
N GLU A 95 23.22 -10.51 2.66
CA GLU A 95 24.37 -9.63 2.88
C GLU A 95 23.94 -8.24 3.39
N GLN A 96 22.85 -7.71 2.85
CA GLN A 96 22.31 -6.42 3.28
C GLN A 96 21.64 -6.53 4.64
N PHE A 97 20.82 -7.58 4.87
CA PHE A 97 20.14 -7.79 6.13
C PHE A 97 21.14 -7.90 7.30
N VAL A 98 22.19 -8.71 7.16
CA VAL A 98 23.17 -8.91 8.22
C VAL A 98 24.06 -7.68 8.48
N SER A 99 24.10 -6.70 7.58
CA SER A 99 24.84 -5.45 7.77
C SER A 99 24.03 -4.33 8.45
N ILE A 100 22.73 -4.52 8.64
CA ILE A 100 21.87 -3.55 9.34
C ILE A 100 22.11 -3.66 10.84
N PRO A 101 22.29 -2.56 11.59
CA PRO A 101 22.38 -2.58 13.04
C PRO A 101 21.14 -3.22 13.68
N PHE A 102 21.31 -3.94 14.78
CA PHE A 102 20.25 -4.69 15.43
C PHE A 102 19.04 -3.82 15.86
N ASP A 103 19.30 -2.60 16.33
CA ASP A 103 18.29 -1.63 16.75
C ASP A 103 17.44 -1.08 15.58
N LYS A 104 17.90 -1.31 14.34
CA LYS A 104 17.20 -0.99 13.10
C LYS A 104 16.47 -2.18 12.47
N ARG A 105 16.55 -3.36 13.09
CA ARG A 105 15.85 -4.56 12.64
C ARG A 105 14.59 -4.80 13.47
N ILE A 106 13.58 -5.43 12.85
CA ILE A 106 12.40 -5.93 13.55
C ILE A 106 12.31 -7.45 13.42
N LEU A 107 11.97 -8.11 14.54
CA LEU A 107 11.58 -9.51 14.57
C LEU A 107 10.05 -9.62 14.54
N LEU A 108 9.52 -10.28 13.50
CA LEU A 108 8.10 -10.59 13.38
C LEU A 108 7.87 -12.06 13.69
N LEU A 109 7.12 -12.33 14.76
CA LEU A 109 6.79 -13.69 15.22
C LEU A 109 5.30 -13.96 15.05
N PRO A 110 4.91 -15.18 14.63
CA PRO A 110 3.52 -15.57 14.53
C PRO A 110 3.00 -16.09 15.87
N HIS A 111 1.75 -15.77 16.21
CA HIS A 111 1.13 -16.27 17.42
C HIS A 111 0.93 -17.81 17.43
N CYS A 112 0.90 -18.45 16.27
CA CYS A 112 0.72 -19.91 16.15
C CYS A 112 1.88 -20.75 16.74
N LEU A 113 3.02 -20.13 17.07
CA LEU A 113 4.10 -20.74 17.85
C LEU A 113 3.81 -20.80 19.36
N LYS A 114 2.79 -20.10 19.88
CA LYS A 114 2.45 -20.11 21.29
C LYS A 114 1.97 -21.50 21.74
N HIS A 115 2.27 -21.85 22.97
CA HIS A 115 1.69 -23.05 23.59
C HIS A 115 0.18 -22.86 23.81
N VAL A 116 -0.63 -23.80 23.31
CA VAL A 116 -2.10 -23.63 23.24
C VAL A 116 -2.73 -23.52 24.65
N GLU A 117 -2.25 -24.28 25.62
CA GLU A 117 -2.84 -24.37 26.97
C GLU A 117 -2.07 -23.59 28.03
N ALA A 118 -0.74 -23.45 27.91
CA ALA A 118 0.11 -22.86 28.93
C ALA A 118 0.40 -21.36 28.71
N CYS A 119 -0.03 -20.77 27.59
CA CYS A 119 0.25 -19.36 27.29
C CYS A 119 -0.71 -18.44 28.04
N THR A 120 -0.21 -17.60 28.94
CA THR A 120 -0.95 -16.59 29.72
C THR A 120 -1.05 -15.22 29.03
N ALA A 121 -0.38 -15.06 27.88
CA ALA A 121 -0.26 -13.79 27.17
C ALA A 121 -1.61 -13.23 26.70
N HIS A 122 -1.76 -11.91 26.81
CA HIS A 122 -2.95 -11.17 26.40
C HIS A 122 -2.83 -10.68 24.96
N TYR A 123 -3.97 -10.58 24.27
CA TYR A 123 -4.08 -9.89 23.00
C TYR A 123 -4.62 -8.49 23.19
N ASP A 124 -4.01 -7.54 22.53
CA ASP A 124 -4.56 -6.20 22.35
C ASP A 124 -4.65 -5.82 20.87
N GLU A 125 -4.93 -4.57 20.60
CA GLU A 125 -4.99 -4.03 19.24
C GLU A 125 -3.64 -4.05 18.47
N PHE A 126 -2.53 -4.37 19.16
CA PHE A 126 -1.17 -4.43 18.60
C PHE A 126 -0.66 -5.86 18.37
N GLY A 127 -1.31 -6.85 18.95
CA GLY A 127 -0.93 -8.25 18.85
C GLY A 127 -0.87 -8.98 20.18
N LEU A 128 -0.01 -10.01 20.25
CA LEU A 128 0.18 -10.81 21.45
C LEU A 128 1.28 -10.21 22.34
N HIS A 129 0.92 -9.76 23.54
CA HIS A 129 1.86 -9.37 24.57
C HIS A 129 2.45 -10.61 25.25
N CYS A 130 3.58 -11.08 24.73
CA CYS A 130 4.29 -12.22 25.30
C CYS A 130 4.98 -11.83 26.61
N GLU A 131 4.63 -12.53 27.71
CA GLU A 131 5.20 -12.34 29.05
C GLU A 131 6.51 -13.14 29.28
N ALA A 132 7.06 -13.74 28.21
CA ALA A 132 8.27 -14.57 28.25
C ALA A 132 8.19 -15.70 29.31
N CYS A 133 7.05 -16.35 29.43
CA CYS A 133 6.79 -17.39 30.44
C CYS A 133 7.58 -18.70 30.23
N GLY A 134 8.35 -18.85 29.14
CA GLY A 134 9.16 -20.04 28.86
C GLY A 134 8.36 -21.24 28.32
N ALA A 135 7.06 -21.12 28.08
CA ALA A 135 6.23 -22.25 27.63
C ALA A 135 6.35 -22.56 26.12
N CYS A 136 6.97 -21.68 25.34
CA CYS A 136 7.13 -21.85 23.89
C CYS A 136 8.32 -21.05 23.34
N ALA A 137 8.75 -21.35 22.11
CA ALA A 137 9.91 -20.72 21.46
C ALA A 137 9.78 -19.19 21.28
N ILE A 138 8.56 -18.62 21.31
CA ILE A 138 8.36 -17.16 21.24
C ILE A 138 9.12 -16.45 22.38
N ALA A 139 9.09 -17.03 23.60
CA ALA A 139 9.77 -16.46 24.76
C ALA A 139 11.29 -16.37 24.55
N ASP A 140 11.89 -17.46 24.05
CA ASP A 140 13.33 -17.55 23.82
C ASP A 140 13.78 -16.58 22.73
N PHE A 141 13.06 -16.53 21.61
CA PHE A 141 13.35 -15.60 20.52
C PHE A 141 13.17 -14.14 20.95
N LYS A 142 12.11 -13.85 21.72
CA LYS A 142 11.86 -12.51 22.26
C LYS A 142 13.00 -12.05 23.16
N LEU A 143 13.36 -12.84 24.16
CA LEU A 143 14.44 -12.51 25.11
C LEU A 143 15.77 -12.29 24.39
N LYS A 144 16.09 -13.15 23.43
CA LYS A 144 17.31 -13.02 22.64
C LYS A 144 17.31 -11.76 21.77
N ALA A 145 16.21 -11.46 21.10
CA ALA A 145 16.07 -10.29 20.26
C ALA A 145 16.12 -8.99 21.07
N GLU A 146 15.48 -8.95 22.25
CA GLU A 146 15.57 -7.81 23.20
C GLU A 146 17.01 -7.55 23.65
N GLN A 147 17.77 -8.61 23.99
CA GLN A 147 19.18 -8.50 24.36
C GLN A 147 20.06 -7.91 23.26
N LEU A 148 19.73 -8.19 21.99
CA LEU A 148 20.44 -7.66 20.83
C LEU A 148 19.97 -6.25 20.43
N GLY A 149 18.83 -5.78 20.94
CA GLY A 149 18.27 -4.47 20.63
C GLY A 149 17.25 -4.46 19.48
N TYR A 150 16.78 -5.62 19.00
CA TYR A 150 15.72 -5.68 17.99
C TYR A 150 14.41 -5.07 18.49
N LYS A 151 13.66 -4.50 17.57
CA LYS A 151 12.22 -4.29 17.78
C LYS A 151 11.48 -5.60 17.55
N ILE A 152 10.42 -5.88 18.34
CA ILE A 152 9.74 -7.18 18.30
C ILE A 152 8.24 -6.97 18.18
N LEU A 153 7.62 -7.76 17.32
CA LEU A 153 6.17 -7.78 17.18
C LEU A 153 5.69 -9.22 17.03
N VAL A 154 4.77 -9.63 17.89
CA VAL A 154 4.08 -10.92 17.79
C VAL A 154 2.68 -10.64 17.27
N ALA A 155 2.46 -10.84 15.97
CA ALA A 155 1.22 -10.44 15.31
C ALA A 155 0.79 -11.44 14.24
N GLU A 156 -0.45 -11.29 13.78
CA GLU A 156 -1.01 -12.04 12.67
C GLU A 156 -1.00 -11.22 11.38
N GLY A 157 -0.64 -11.88 10.29
CA GLY A 157 -0.95 -11.43 8.93
C GLY A 157 0.00 -10.44 8.28
N THR A 158 -0.21 -10.29 6.98
CA THR A 158 0.60 -9.50 6.05
C THR A 158 0.36 -7.97 6.14
N PRO A 159 -0.81 -7.44 6.57
CA PRO A 159 -1.07 -6.00 6.60
C PRO A 159 -0.11 -5.21 7.51
N ILE A 160 0.37 -5.84 8.59
CA ILE A 160 1.32 -5.22 9.52
C ILE A 160 2.67 -4.95 8.87
N VAL A 161 3.11 -5.83 7.95
CA VAL A 161 4.40 -5.71 7.27
C VAL A 161 4.46 -4.43 6.42
N LEU A 162 3.40 -4.15 5.63
CA LEU A 162 3.34 -2.93 4.83
C LEU A 162 3.35 -1.67 5.70
N LYS A 163 2.66 -1.70 6.85
CA LYS A 163 2.65 -0.56 7.79
C LYS A 163 4.03 -0.29 8.38
N ILE A 164 4.75 -1.34 8.73
CA ILE A 164 6.12 -1.25 9.24
C ILE A 164 7.04 -0.64 8.18
N ILE A 165 6.93 -1.10 6.93
CA ILE A 165 7.71 -0.58 5.81
C ILE A 165 7.43 0.91 5.60
N VAL A 166 6.14 1.27 5.49
CA VAL A 166 5.69 2.66 5.26
C VAL A 166 6.07 3.58 6.42
N SER A 167 6.20 3.07 7.66
CA SER A 167 6.63 3.88 8.80
C SER A 167 8.06 4.43 8.68
N GLY A 168 8.92 3.76 7.88
CA GLY A 168 10.30 4.18 7.68
C GLY A 168 11.25 4.00 8.88
N HIS A 169 10.76 3.44 10.02
CA HIS A 169 11.56 3.30 11.25
C HIS A 169 12.43 2.04 11.29
N ILE A 170 12.24 1.12 10.34
CA ILE A 170 12.92 -0.18 10.29
C ILE A 170 13.65 -0.31 8.97
N ASP A 171 14.91 -0.72 9.05
CA ASP A 171 15.76 -0.92 7.87
C ASP A 171 15.85 -2.40 7.46
N GLY A 172 15.47 -3.34 8.34
CA GLY A 172 15.47 -4.77 8.04
C GLY A 172 14.41 -5.56 8.79
N ILE A 173 13.91 -6.62 8.16
CA ILE A 173 12.84 -7.48 8.69
C ILE A 173 13.33 -8.92 8.82
N LEU A 174 13.27 -9.49 10.03
CA LEU A 174 13.36 -10.93 10.26
C LEU A 174 11.95 -11.46 10.52
N GLY A 175 11.42 -12.26 9.60
CA GLY A 175 10.05 -12.78 9.66
C GLY A 175 10.00 -14.28 9.90
N VAL A 176 9.26 -14.75 10.90
CA VAL A 176 8.93 -16.16 11.09
C VAL A 176 7.47 -16.36 10.79
N ALA A 177 7.12 -17.17 9.78
CA ALA A 177 5.72 -17.42 9.42
C ALA A 177 5.54 -18.69 8.58
N CYS A 178 4.30 -19.15 8.38
CA CYS A 178 4.02 -20.22 7.44
C CYS A 178 4.22 -19.75 5.98
N LEU A 179 4.46 -20.68 5.05
CA LEU A 179 4.70 -20.35 3.63
C LEU A 179 3.59 -19.49 3.02
N ASN A 180 2.34 -19.70 3.43
CA ASN A 180 1.20 -18.89 2.93
C ASN A 180 1.34 -17.41 3.26
N VAL A 181 1.80 -17.10 4.48
CA VAL A 181 2.02 -15.71 4.93
C VAL A 181 3.30 -15.16 4.31
N LEU A 182 4.39 -15.95 4.29
CA LEU A 182 5.66 -15.52 3.71
C LEU A 182 5.53 -15.19 2.23
N GLU A 183 4.83 -16.00 1.45
CA GLU A 183 4.61 -15.76 0.02
C GLU A 183 3.85 -14.45 -0.24
N LYS A 184 2.83 -14.16 0.58
CA LYS A 184 2.09 -12.89 0.51
C LYS A 184 2.90 -11.70 1.00
N ALA A 185 3.77 -11.90 2.00
CA ALA A 185 4.61 -10.86 2.54
C ALA A 185 5.81 -10.55 1.63
N LEU A 186 6.40 -11.57 1.02
CA LEU A 186 7.53 -11.45 0.09
C LEU A 186 7.25 -10.43 -1.02
N ASP A 187 6.06 -10.47 -1.63
CA ASP A 187 5.68 -9.48 -2.65
C ASP A 187 5.85 -8.04 -2.16
N LYS A 188 5.35 -7.75 -0.97
CA LYS A 188 5.34 -6.39 -0.41
C LYS A 188 6.73 -5.94 0.08
N VAL A 189 7.47 -6.87 0.67
CA VAL A 189 8.80 -6.61 1.23
C VAL A 189 9.83 -6.46 0.11
N ILE A 190 9.81 -7.37 -0.85
CA ILE A 190 10.76 -7.36 -1.98
C ILE A 190 10.58 -6.08 -2.80
N GLN A 191 9.34 -5.74 -3.15
CA GLN A 191 9.06 -4.55 -3.96
C GLN A 191 9.46 -3.24 -3.28
N SER A 192 9.33 -3.15 -1.96
CA SER A 192 9.77 -1.96 -1.21
C SER A 192 11.29 -1.83 -1.10
N GLY A 193 12.03 -2.88 -1.47
CA GLY A 193 13.48 -2.91 -1.33
C GLY A 193 13.96 -2.97 0.12
N VAL A 194 13.12 -3.45 1.06
CA VAL A 194 13.53 -3.65 2.46
C VAL A 194 14.27 -4.98 2.58
N PRO A 195 15.52 -5.00 3.04
CA PRO A 195 16.24 -6.23 3.32
C PRO A 195 15.46 -7.10 4.31
N ALA A 196 15.15 -8.33 3.91
CA ALA A 196 14.37 -9.24 4.72
C ALA A 196 14.97 -10.64 4.75
N TYR A 197 14.83 -11.28 5.90
CA TYR A 197 15.17 -12.67 6.09
C TYR A 197 13.97 -13.40 6.67
N ALA A 198 13.59 -14.53 6.09
CA ALA A 198 12.38 -15.25 6.45
C ALA A 198 12.68 -16.70 6.85
N VAL A 199 12.15 -17.13 8.00
CA VAL A 199 12.24 -18.51 8.45
C VAL A 199 10.86 -19.16 8.41
N PRO A 200 10.65 -20.15 7.51
CA PRO A 200 9.35 -20.78 7.35
C PRO A 200 9.03 -21.74 8.50
N LEU A 201 7.78 -21.71 8.96
CA LEU A 201 7.23 -22.70 9.88
C LEU A 201 7.08 -24.07 9.17
N HIS A 202 7.21 -25.16 9.91
CA HIS A 202 7.13 -26.51 9.38
C HIS A 202 5.73 -26.90 8.88
N SER A 203 4.69 -26.20 9.29
CA SER A 203 3.32 -26.43 8.83
C SER A 203 2.53 -25.14 8.69
N SER A 204 1.46 -25.19 7.91
CA SER A 204 0.47 -24.11 7.78
C SER A 204 -0.68 -24.25 8.80
N ASN A 205 -0.57 -25.14 9.78
CA ASN A 205 -1.56 -25.32 10.83
C ASN A 205 -1.41 -24.19 11.86
N CYS A 206 -2.48 -23.46 12.12
CA CYS A 206 -2.50 -22.35 13.08
C CYS A 206 -2.43 -22.78 14.56
N LYS A 207 -2.17 -24.06 14.83
CA LYS A 207 -2.04 -24.62 16.19
C LYS A 207 -0.87 -25.58 16.25
N SER A 208 -0.03 -25.43 17.28
CA SER A 208 1.09 -26.36 17.58
C SER A 208 2.04 -26.58 16.39
N THR A 209 2.47 -25.51 15.75
CA THR A 209 3.49 -25.56 14.70
C THR A 209 4.89 -25.47 15.28
N ALA A 210 5.90 -25.88 14.51
CA ALA A 210 7.31 -25.81 14.87
C ALA A 210 8.09 -25.00 13.82
N VAL A 211 9.31 -24.61 14.19
CA VAL A 211 10.25 -23.89 13.33
C VAL A 211 11.67 -24.42 13.58
N ASP A 212 12.56 -24.24 12.64
CA ASP A 212 13.98 -24.51 12.82
C ASP A 212 14.58 -23.43 13.76
N ASN A 213 14.63 -23.73 15.05
CA ASN A 213 15.09 -22.79 16.08
C ASN A 213 16.49 -22.25 15.80
N ASP A 214 17.39 -23.14 15.36
CA ASP A 214 18.79 -22.78 15.05
C ASP A 214 18.87 -21.77 13.91
N TRP A 215 17.99 -21.85 12.90
CA TRP A 215 17.95 -20.86 11.82
C TRP A 215 17.45 -19.50 12.30
N VAL A 216 16.47 -19.47 13.21
CA VAL A 216 15.98 -18.21 13.77
C VAL A 216 17.09 -17.56 14.60
N LEU A 217 17.79 -18.33 15.44
CA LEU A 217 18.90 -17.84 16.27
C LEU A 217 20.09 -17.40 15.41
N GLU A 218 20.46 -18.18 14.39
CA GLU A 218 21.50 -17.79 13.42
C GLU A 218 21.18 -16.44 12.78
N ALA A 219 19.94 -16.26 12.30
CA ALA A 219 19.51 -15.02 11.65
C ALA A 219 19.46 -13.82 12.62
N LEU A 220 19.09 -14.06 13.89
CA LEU A 220 19.09 -13.03 14.95
C LEU A 220 20.50 -12.57 15.28
N GLU A 221 21.44 -13.50 15.45
CA GLU A 221 22.78 -13.21 15.98
C GLU A 221 23.75 -12.73 14.89
N THR A 222 23.48 -13.02 13.61
CA THR A 222 24.43 -12.69 12.54
C THR A 222 24.47 -11.18 12.30
N PHE A 223 25.69 -10.62 12.38
CA PHE A 223 26.01 -9.24 12.04
C PHE A 223 27.34 -9.17 11.29
N GLU A 224 27.38 -8.41 10.20
CA GLU A 224 28.55 -8.12 9.39
C GLU A 224 28.63 -6.60 9.15
N GLU A 225 29.78 -5.97 9.39
CA GLU A 225 29.89 -4.50 9.35
C GLU A 225 29.59 -3.85 8.01
N LYS A 226 29.73 -4.57 6.90
CA LYS A 226 29.53 -4.03 5.55
C LYS A 226 28.88 -5.04 4.64
N SER A 227 27.91 -4.59 3.85
CA SER A 227 27.41 -5.32 2.68
C SER A 227 28.22 -4.92 1.44
N ALA A 228 28.64 -5.92 0.66
CA ALA A 228 29.22 -5.68 -0.68
C ALA A 228 28.14 -5.42 -1.73
N VAL A 229 26.89 -5.76 -1.42
CA VAL A 229 25.73 -5.63 -2.32
C VAL A 229 24.85 -4.48 -1.86
N GLN A 230 24.44 -3.69 -2.82
CA GLN A 230 23.55 -2.55 -2.60
C GLN A 230 22.39 -2.62 -3.57
N THR A 231 21.21 -2.87 -3.03
CA THR A 231 19.95 -2.91 -3.79
C THR A 231 19.18 -1.61 -3.59
N ARG A 232 18.56 -1.11 -4.64
CA ARG A 232 17.70 0.07 -4.56
C ARG A 232 16.54 -0.16 -3.58
N THR A 233 16.22 0.86 -2.75
CA THR A 233 15.13 0.80 -1.76
C THR A 233 14.33 2.09 -1.73
N TYR A 234 13.02 2.00 -1.54
CA TYR A 234 12.13 3.16 -1.38
C TYR A 234 11.95 3.61 0.09
N VAL A 235 12.58 2.92 1.04
CA VAL A 235 12.47 3.23 2.48
C VAL A 235 12.89 4.67 2.80
N PRO A 236 14.01 5.22 2.28
CA PRO A 236 14.38 6.61 2.54
C PRO A 236 13.33 7.62 2.07
N LEU A 237 12.65 7.34 0.95
CA LEU A 237 11.59 8.20 0.43
C LEU A 237 10.33 8.15 1.30
N TRP A 238 9.97 6.97 1.81
CA TRP A 238 8.88 6.82 2.79
C TRP A 238 9.21 7.56 4.09
N ARG A 239 10.44 7.43 4.58
CA ARG A 239 10.92 8.16 5.76
C ARG A 239 10.81 9.67 5.55
N ALA A 240 11.33 10.19 4.45
CA ALA A 240 11.23 11.61 4.12
C ALA A 240 9.78 12.09 4.00
N ALA A 241 8.87 11.27 3.45
CA ALA A 241 7.45 11.59 3.37
C ALA A 241 6.78 11.67 4.74
N ASN A 242 7.14 10.79 5.69
CA ASN A 242 6.58 10.81 7.05
C ASN A 242 7.18 11.93 7.92
N GLU A 243 8.50 12.14 7.87
CA GLU A 243 9.19 13.19 8.64
C GLU A 243 8.63 14.59 8.41
N MET A 244 8.03 14.85 7.23
CA MET A 244 7.36 16.12 6.95
C MET A 244 6.15 16.38 7.86
N PHE A 245 5.52 15.33 8.40
CA PHE A 245 4.33 15.41 9.24
C PHE A 245 4.60 15.13 10.72
N ASP A 246 5.84 14.79 11.05
CA ASP A 246 6.32 14.53 12.41
C ASP A 246 7.36 15.61 12.82
N ASP A 247 8.64 15.26 12.85
CA ASP A 247 9.70 16.12 13.39
C ASP A 247 9.90 17.45 12.63
N SER A 248 9.70 17.42 11.31
CA SER A 248 9.91 18.59 10.45
C SER A 248 8.66 19.46 10.25
N PHE A 249 7.51 19.04 10.75
CA PHE A 249 6.23 19.69 10.47
C PHE A 249 6.22 21.17 10.86
N ALA A 250 6.61 21.49 12.08
CA ALA A 250 6.62 22.86 12.59
C ALA A 250 7.59 23.78 11.82
N THR A 251 8.67 23.24 11.28
CA THR A 251 9.65 23.98 10.47
C THR A 251 9.13 24.23 9.05
N LEU A 252 8.54 23.23 8.42
CA LEU A 252 8.00 23.34 7.06
C LEU A 252 6.73 24.19 7.00
N LEU A 253 5.92 24.07 8.03
CA LEU A 253 4.62 24.74 8.16
C LEU A 253 4.49 25.39 9.53
N PRO A 254 5.24 26.50 9.77
CA PRO A 254 5.16 27.22 11.04
C PRO A 254 3.75 27.80 11.22
N ARG A 255 3.25 27.74 12.44
CA ARG A 255 1.95 28.34 12.79
C ARG A 255 2.03 29.88 12.65
N VAL A 256 1.04 30.44 12.00
CA VAL A 256 0.90 31.90 11.90
C VAL A 256 0.35 32.47 13.21
N ARG A 257 -0.43 31.66 13.93
CA ARG A 257 -1.08 32.03 15.19
C ARG A 257 -0.66 31.08 16.30
N SER A 258 -0.27 31.65 17.45
CA SER A 258 0.29 30.88 18.58
C SER A 258 -0.77 30.38 19.57
N THR A 259 -1.96 29.99 19.11
CA THR A 259 -2.99 29.44 19.99
C THR A 259 -2.61 28.03 20.44
N PRO A 260 -2.44 27.75 21.74
CA PRO A 260 -2.11 26.39 22.21
C PRO A 260 -3.25 25.42 21.89
N ILE A 261 -2.89 24.19 21.44
CA ILE A 261 -3.81 23.06 21.34
C ILE A 261 -3.64 22.25 22.63
N GLU A 262 -4.07 22.76 23.76
CA GLU A 262 -4.16 21.96 24.97
C GLU A 262 -5.59 21.50 25.17
N GLY A 263 -5.74 20.17 25.23
CA GLY A 263 -6.90 19.38 25.65
C GLY A 263 -8.26 20.07 25.55
N HIS A 264 -9.29 19.48 25.24
CA HIS A 264 -10.73 19.85 25.16
C HIS A 264 -11.22 21.23 25.67
N ALA A 265 -10.33 22.12 26.08
CA ALA A 265 -10.64 23.51 26.40
C ALA A 265 -11.04 24.21 25.09
N ARG A 266 -12.33 24.41 24.90
CA ARG A 266 -12.93 25.24 23.86
C ARG A 266 -12.12 26.54 23.79
N TYR A 267 -11.35 26.75 22.73
CA TYR A 267 -10.61 27.94 22.25
C TYR A 267 -10.76 29.21 23.13
N ALA A 268 -10.36 29.11 24.40
CA ALA A 268 -10.44 30.23 25.32
C ALA A 268 -9.34 31.23 24.94
N GLY A 269 -9.68 32.19 24.04
CA GLY A 269 -8.87 33.36 23.80
C GLY A 269 -8.64 33.78 22.35
N ASP A 270 -8.53 32.86 21.36
CA ASP A 270 -8.34 33.25 19.95
C ASP A 270 -9.16 32.37 18.99
N PRO A 271 -10.42 32.72 18.71
CA PRO A 271 -11.27 31.97 17.78
C PRO A 271 -10.72 31.98 16.34
N VAL A 272 -9.92 32.98 15.95
CA VAL A 272 -9.33 33.06 14.60
C VAL A 272 -8.21 32.02 14.43
N GLY A 273 -7.47 31.72 15.49
CA GLY A 273 -6.45 30.67 15.48
C GLY A 273 -7.02 29.24 15.58
N GLY A 274 -8.30 29.11 15.90
CA GLY A 274 -8.94 27.81 16.10
C GLY A 274 -8.99 26.94 14.85
N THR A 275 -9.31 27.51 13.68
CA THR A 275 -9.35 26.80 12.40
C THR A 275 -7.96 26.25 12.01
N GLU A 276 -6.91 27.09 12.13
CA GLU A 276 -5.52 26.66 11.88
C GLU A 276 -5.13 25.48 12.80
N ALA A 277 -5.47 25.60 14.09
CA ALA A 277 -5.15 24.58 15.08
C ALA A 277 -5.78 23.22 14.74
N ILE A 278 -7.07 23.20 14.39
CA ILE A 278 -7.79 21.97 14.00
C ILE A 278 -7.24 21.41 12.69
N ALA A 279 -6.99 22.27 11.69
CA ALA A 279 -6.46 21.87 10.40
C ALA A 279 -5.07 21.22 10.53
N TYR A 280 -4.19 21.80 11.35
CA TYR A 280 -2.84 21.24 11.58
C TYR A 280 -2.89 19.92 12.36
N ASP A 281 -3.73 19.85 13.41
CA ASP A 281 -3.97 18.60 14.14
C ASP A 281 -4.50 17.49 13.20
N TRP A 282 -5.40 17.83 12.27
CA TRP A 282 -5.92 16.88 11.29
C TRP A 282 -4.88 16.48 10.23
N LEU A 283 -4.06 17.42 9.78
CA LEU A 283 -3.05 17.20 8.76
C LEU A 283 -1.97 16.20 9.22
N VAL A 284 -1.56 16.24 10.49
CA VAL A 284 -0.57 15.29 11.04
C VAL A 284 -1.17 13.93 11.38
N LYS A 285 -2.48 13.82 11.61
CA LYS A 285 -3.13 12.57 12.02
C LYS A 285 -3.29 11.57 10.89
N GLY A 286 -2.71 10.39 11.05
CA GLY A 286 -2.94 9.20 10.23
C GLY A 286 -2.64 9.38 8.73
N GLY A 287 -2.94 8.35 7.97
CA GLY A 287 -2.69 8.29 6.53
C GLY A 287 -1.37 7.59 6.18
N LYS A 288 -1.35 6.98 4.99
CA LYS A 288 -0.17 6.26 4.48
C LYS A 288 0.81 7.18 3.72
N ARG A 289 0.54 8.47 3.63
CA ARG A 289 1.37 9.50 2.95
C ARG A 289 1.76 9.14 1.50
N PHE A 290 0.91 8.41 0.79
CA PHE A 290 1.21 7.97 -0.57
C PHE A 290 1.44 9.13 -1.55
N ARG A 291 0.64 10.20 -1.47
CA ARG A 291 0.76 11.33 -2.40
C ARG A 291 2.04 12.13 -2.20
N PRO A 292 2.43 12.51 -0.97
CA PRO A 292 3.76 13.03 -0.69
C PRO A 292 4.88 12.11 -1.17
N PHE A 293 4.77 10.80 -0.90
CA PHE A 293 5.73 9.81 -1.37
C PHE A 293 5.84 9.82 -2.90
N ILE A 294 4.73 9.77 -3.64
CA ILE A 294 4.74 9.80 -5.11
C ILE A 294 5.46 11.04 -5.63
N THR A 295 5.18 12.21 -5.03
CA THR A 295 5.83 13.47 -5.43
C THR A 295 7.35 13.43 -5.21
N LEU A 296 7.80 12.97 -4.03
CA LEU A 296 9.23 12.84 -3.73
C LEU A 296 9.90 11.78 -4.61
N ALA A 297 9.27 10.64 -4.82
CA ALA A 297 9.81 9.54 -5.61
C ALA A 297 9.90 9.88 -7.11
N ALA A 298 8.93 10.59 -7.66
CA ALA A 298 8.96 11.04 -9.04
C ALA A 298 10.06 12.10 -9.28
N TYR A 299 10.23 13.02 -8.31
CA TYR A 299 11.35 13.96 -8.32
C TYR A 299 12.70 13.22 -8.29
N ASP A 300 12.87 12.30 -7.34
CA ASP A 300 14.09 11.52 -7.14
C ASP A 300 14.45 10.69 -8.38
N ALA A 301 13.46 10.05 -9.00
CA ALA A 301 13.64 9.21 -10.19
C ALA A 301 14.25 9.99 -11.36
N LEU A 302 13.79 11.23 -11.63
CA LEU A 302 14.37 12.07 -12.68
C LEU A 302 15.74 12.69 -12.33
N GLN A 303 16.12 12.68 -11.05
CA GLN A 303 17.47 13.07 -10.60
C GLN A 303 18.45 11.88 -10.60
N GLY A 304 18.09 10.74 -11.20
CA GLY A 304 18.88 9.51 -11.21
C GLY A 304 18.77 8.70 -9.93
N ALA A 305 17.69 8.91 -9.19
CA ALA A 305 17.33 8.18 -7.97
C ALA A 305 18.43 8.15 -6.87
N PRO A 306 19.02 9.30 -6.50
CA PRO A 306 20.11 9.33 -5.50
C PRO A 306 19.64 8.88 -4.12
N SER A 307 18.34 9.08 -3.78
CA SER A 307 17.80 8.73 -2.47
C SER A 307 17.49 7.24 -2.32
N THR A 308 17.34 6.53 -3.44
CA THR A 308 17.07 5.08 -3.45
C THR A 308 18.34 4.25 -3.59
N ARG A 309 19.46 4.87 -3.97
CA ARG A 309 20.76 4.22 -4.01
C ARG A 309 21.41 4.28 -2.64
N PRO A 310 21.93 3.17 -2.12
CA PRO A 310 22.68 3.18 -0.89
C PRO A 310 23.91 4.11 -1.01
N SER A 311 24.20 4.88 0.02
CA SER A 311 25.34 5.77 0.04
C SER A 311 26.64 4.96 0.07
N GLU A 312 27.44 5.00 -1.00
CA GLU A 312 28.78 4.44 -1.01
C GLU A 312 29.62 5.10 0.11
N GLY A 313 29.88 4.33 1.17
CA GLY A 313 30.99 4.58 2.10
C GLY A 313 31.05 5.94 2.81
N ARG A 314 29.98 6.71 2.83
CA ARG A 314 29.92 7.95 3.62
C ARG A 314 29.50 7.61 5.05
N SER A 315 30.48 7.45 5.94
CA SER A 315 30.29 7.79 7.34
C SER A 315 29.94 9.29 7.40
N GLU A 316 28.66 9.63 7.24
CA GLU A 316 28.24 11.01 7.42
C GLU A 316 28.40 11.38 8.91
N PRO A 317 29.04 12.52 9.20
CA PRO A 317 29.02 13.04 10.55
C PRO A 317 27.55 13.31 10.94
N PRO A 318 27.21 13.24 12.22
CA PRO A 318 25.86 13.49 12.72
C PRO A 318 25.51 14.98 12.50
N GLY A 319 24.90 15.25 11.34
CA GLY A 319 24.45 16.55 10.90
C GLY A 319 23.68 16.35 9.61
N GLU A 320 22.38 16.17 9.75
CA GLU A 320 21.35 15.85 8.76
C GLU A 320 21.56 16.53 7.41
N LYS A 321 22.07 15.81 6.41
CA LYS A 321 21.86 16.20 5.03
C LYS A 321 20.46 15.75 4.62
N ARG A 322 19.51 16.69 4.70
CA ARG A 322 18.13 16.44 4.25
C ARG A 322 18.13 16.02 2.79
N LEU A 323 17.45 14.92 2.46
CA LEU A 323 17.35 14.36 1.11
C LEU A 323 16.74 15.35 0.10
N PHE A 324 15.84 16.23 0.57
CA PHE A 324 15.08 17.16 -0.26
C PHE A 324 15.10 18.58 0.32
N SER A 325 15.10 19.58 -0.55
CA SER A 325 14.95 20.98 -0.16
C SER A 325 13.58 21.21 0.49
N ASP A 326 13.47 22.25 1.33
CA ASP A 326 12.21 22.60 1.98
C ASP A 326 11.11 22.95 0.96
N SER A 327 11.47 23.51 -0.21
CA SER A 327 10.51 23.82 -1.27
C SER A 327 9.94 22.56 -1.92
N VAL A 328 10.76 21.55 -2.22
CA VAL A 328 10.30 20.24 -2.69
C VAL A 328 9.38 19.58 -1.65
N ARG A 329 9.76 19.63 -0.38
CA ARG A 329 8.99 19.06 0.74
C ARG A 329 7.65 19.77 0.92
N ARG A 330 7.59 21.11 0.78
CA ARG A 330 6.34 21.88 0.85
C ARG A 330 5.39 21.54 -0.29
N VAL A 331 5.89 21.35 -1.51
CA VAL A 331 5.06 20.88 -2.64
C VAL A 331 4.50 19.49 -2.36
N ALA A 332 5.32 18.56 -1.87
CA ALA A 332 4.85 17.22 -1.48
C ALA A 332 3.81 17.28 -0.34
N MET A 333 4.01 18.14 0.65
CA MET A 333 3.06 18.39 1.74
C MET A 333 1.73 18.96 1.23
N ALA A 334 1.76 19.80 0.18
CA ALA A 334 0.53 20.34 -0.43
C ALA A 334 -0.36 19.22 -0.98
N MET A 335 0.21 18.16 -1.58
CA MET A 335 -0.57 17.01 -2.06
C MET A 335 -1.35 16.33 -0.94
N GLU A 336 -0.77 16.25 0.25
CA GLU A 336 -1.47 15.69 1.42
C GLU A 336 -2.50 16.66 1.98
N ALA A 337 -2.24 17.97 1.95
CA ALA A 337 -3.22 18.98 2.40
C ALA A 337 -4.50 18.92 1.56
N PHE A 338 -4.40 18.83 0.23
CA PHE A 338 -5.55 18.62 -0.66
C PHE A 338 -6.27 17.32 -0.36
N HIS A 339 -5.53 16.22 -0.17
CA HIS A 339 -6.14 14.93 0.17
C HIS A 339 -6.86 14.98 1.52
N LYS A 340 -6.26 15.59 2.54
CA LYS A 340 -6.90 15.72 3.86
C LYS A 340 -8.13 16.62 3.82
N ALA A 341 -8.13 17.63 2.97
CA ALA A 341 -9.31 18.47 2.72
C ALA A 341 -10.46 17.66 2.11
N SER A 342 -10.17 16.89 1.03
CA SER A 342 -11.20 16.06 0.40
C SER A 342 -11.79 15.05 1.38
N LEU A 343 -10.96 14.43 2.24
CA LEU A 343 -11.47 13.50 3.26
C LEU A 343 -12.35 14.17 4.31
N VAL A 344 -12.14 15.44 4.64
CA VAL A 344 -13.05 16.19 5.54
C VAL A 344 -14.41 16.37 4.90
N HIS A 345 -14.46 16.75 3.63
CA HIS A 345 -15.70 16.92 2.90
C HIS A 345 -16.40 15.58 2.65
N ASP A 346 -15.68 14.54 2.21
CA ASP A 346 -16.19 13.18 2.04
C ASP A 346 -16.82 12.64 3.36
N ASP A 347 -16.14 12.84 4.51
CA ASP A 347 -16.65 12.39 5.81
C ASP A 347 -18.00 13.05 6.17
N ILE A 348 -18.21 14.32 5.77
CA ILE A 348 -19.50 15.01 5.96
C ILE A 348 -20.57 14.46 5.01
N GLU A 349 -20.23 14.32 3.73
CA GLU A 349 -21.13 13.88 2.66
C GLU A 349 -21.58 12.44 2.86
N ASP A 350 -20.71 11.61 3.45
CA ASP A 350 -20.93 10.19 3.73
C ASP A 350 -21.45 9.92 5.15
N ASP A 351 -21.51 10.97 6.01
CA ASP A 351 -21.85 10.87 7.43
C ASP A 351 -20.99 9.86 8.19
N ASP A 352 -19.71 9.74 7.81
CA ASP A 352 -18.75 8.82 8.43
C ASP A 352 -18.46 9.23 9.88
N ALA A 353 -18.55 8.26 10.82
CA ALA A 353 -18.34 8.55 12.23
C ALA A 353 -16.86 8.54 12.65
N TYR A 354 -16.03 7.75 11.97
CA TYR A 354 -14.62 7.55 12.32
C TYR A 354 -13.71 7.58 11.09
N ARG A 355 -12.53 8.21 11.25
CA ARG A 355 -11.45 8.22 10.27
C ARG A 355 -10.11 8.02 11.00
N TYR A 356 -9.27 7.09 10.54
CA TYR A 356 -7.99 6.74 11.18
C TYR A 356 -8.11 6.36 12.67
N GLY A 357 -9.25 5.77 13.07
CA GLY A 357 -9.53 5.40 14.46
C GLY A 357 -9.98 6.56 15.37
N HIS A 358 -10.13 7.78 14.82
CA HIS A 358 -10.63 8.96 15.51
C HIS A 358 -12.01 9.37 15.01
N GLN A 359 -12.79 10.06 15.84
CA GLN A 359 -14.01 10.69 15.36
C GLN A 359 -13.70 11.69 14.25
N THR A 360 -14.54 11.72 13.21
CA THR A 360 -14.46 12.67 12.10
C THR A 360 -14.67 14.10 12.60
N LEU A 361 -14.16 15.09 11.84
CA LEU A 361 -14.22 16.50 12.28
C LEU A 361 -15.65 16.99 12.46
N HIS A 362 -16.58 16.61 11.58
CA HIS A 362 -17.98 17.02 11.69
C HIS A 362 -18.69 16.42 12.92
N ARG A 363 -18.30 15.22 13.35
CA ARG A 363 -18.81 14.59 14.60
C ARG A 363 -18.22 15.25 15.84
N ARG A 364 -16.96 15.70 15.76
CA ARG A 364 -16.27 16.30 16.90
C ARG A 364 -16.55 17.79 17.08
N TYR A 365 -16.62 18.54 15.98
CA TYR A 365 -16.69 20.03 16.00
C TYR A 365 -17.94 20.58 15.34
N GLY A 366 -18.79 19.76 14.74
CA GLY A 366 -19.96 20.15 13.97
C GLY A 366 -19.66 20.39 12.49
N ILE A 367 -20.69 20.27 11.64
CA ILE A 367 -20.60 20.34 10.18
C ILE A 367 -19.98 21.66 9.72
N SER A 368 -20.47 22.80 10.23
CA SER A 368 -19.99 24.13 9.80
C SER A 368 -18.49 24.34 10.04
N THR A 369 -17.98 23.88 11.20
CA THR A 369 -16.55 23.95 11.52
C THR A 369 -15.75 23.01 10.63
N ALA A 370 -16.25 21.80 10.36
CA ALA A 370 -15.57 20.83 9.50
C ALA A 370 -15.45 21.34 8.06
N ILE A 371 -16.51 21.93 7.48
CA ILE A 371 -16.46 22.56 6.15
C ILE A 371 -15.37 23.62 6.13
N ASN A 372 -15.38 24.55 7.11
CA ASN A 372 -14.39 25.63 7.19
C ASN A 372 -12.95 25.10 7.30
N VAL A 373 -12.72 24.00 8.03
CA VAL A 373 -11.40 23.36 8.12
C VAL A 373 -11.00 22.71 6.80
N GLY A 374 -11.92 22.09 6.07
CA GLY A 374 -11.69 21.57 4.74
C GLY A 374 -11.26 22.67 3.76
N ASP A 375 -11.99 23.79 3.72
CA ASP A 375 -11.67 24.96 2.90
C ASP A 375 -10.32 25.58 3.28
N TYR A 376 -10.01 25.65 4.58
CA TYR A 376 -8.71 26.10 5.06
C TYR A 376 -7.57 25.23 4.53
N LEU A 377 -7.72 23.90 4.55
CA LEU A 377 -6.72 22.94 4.03
C LEU A 377 -6.53 23.08 2.52
N LEU A 378 -7.60 23.34 1.74
CA LEU A 378 -7.49 23.65 0.30
C LEU A 378 -6.64 24.91 0.08
N GLY A 379 -6.99 26.02 0.78
CA GLY A 379 -6.22 27.26 0.72
C GLY A 379 -4.77 27.08 1.14
N LEU A 380 -4.53 26.25 2.17
CA LEU A 380 -3.19 25.90 2.65
C LEU A 380 -2.39 25.15 1.59
N GLY A 381 -3.00 24.21 0.89
CA GLY A 381 -2.36 23.45 -0.20
C GLY A 381 -1.86 24.37 -1.31
N TYR A 382 -2.69 25.29 -1.80
CA TYR A 382 -2.27 26.30 -2.79
C TYR A 382 -1.16 27.20 -2.26
N ARG A 383 -1.27 27.67 -1.01
CA ARG A 383 -0.28 28.54 -0.38
C ARG A 383 1.09 27.85 -0.22
N LEU A 384 1.12 26.56 0.11
CA LEU A 384 2.35 25.78 0.22
C LEU A 384 3.12 25.75 -1.09
N VAL A 385 2.45 25.58 -2.23
CA VAL A 385 3.08 25.63 -3.55
C VAL A 385 3.48 27.06 -3.94
N ALA A 386 2.57 28.03 -3.79
CA ALA A 386 2.82 29.41 -4.19
C ALA A 386 4.00 30.06 -3.44
N ASN A 387 4.17 29.72 -2.15
CA ASN A 387 5.28 30.26 -1.33
C ASN A 387 6.66 29.71 -1.69
N THR A 388 6.77 28.78 -2.65
CA THR A 388 8.05 28.29 -3.16
C THR A 388 8.59 29.09 -4.36
N SER A 389 7.86 30.12 -4.81
CA SER A 389 8.21 30.92 -6.01
C SER A 389 9.54 31.67 -5.92
N GLY A 390 10.11 31.84 -4.72
CA GLY A 390 11.44 32.41 -4.53
C GLY A 390 12.59 31.41 -4.70
N ASP A 391 12.28 30.11 -4.55
CA ASP A 391 13.28 29.03 -4.55
C ASP A 391 13.18 28.15 -5.81
N LEU A 392 11.98 28.06 -6.39
CA LEU A 392 11.70 27.25 -7.57
C LEU A 392 11.46 28.15 -8.81
N PRO A 393 11.72 27.65 -10.03
CA PRO A 393 11.37 28.35 -11.25
C PRO A 393 9.88 28.70 -11.32
N CYS A 394 9.55 29.94 -11.71
CA CYS A 394 8.16 30.43 -11.76
C CYS A 394 7.24 29.56 -12.65
N ASP A 395 7.77 29.05 -13.75
CA ASP A 395 7.04 28.18 -14.67
C ASP A 395 6.76 26.80 -14.03
N ALA A 396 7.65 26.30 -13.16
CA ALA A 396 7.40 25.08 -12.39
C ALA A 396 6.27 25.30 -11.38
N VAL A 397 6.33 26.37 -10.61
CA VAL A 397 5.27 26.75 -9.65
C VAL A 397 3.94 26.93 -10.36
N THR A 398 3.92 27.67 -11.47
CA THR A 398 2.71 27.89 -12.27
C THR A 398 2.15 26.59 -12.82
N GLY A 399 2.98 25.73 -13.41
CA GLY A 399 2.56 24.44 -13.94
C GLY A 399 1.95 23.52 -12.87
N ILE A 400 2.58 23.46 -11.69
CA ILE A 400 2.06 22.66 -10.55
C ILE A 400 0.72 23.22 -10.06
N LEU A 401 0.57 24.55 -9.90
CA LEU A 401 -0.69 25.18 -9.49
C LEU A 401 -1.80 24.95 -10.51
N THR A 402 -1.50 25.05 -11.81
CA THR A 402 -2.45 24.75 -12.89
C THR A 402 -2.93 23.30 -12.79
N ARG A 403 -2.01 22.33 -12.68
CA ARG A 403 -2.36 20.92 -12.57
C ARG A 403 -3.18 20.62 -11.31
N LEU A 404 -2.87 21.25 -10.19
CA LEU A 404 -3.63 21.12 -8.95
C LEU A 404 -5.04 21.69 -9.06
N SER A 405 -5.21 22.85 -9.70
CA SER A 405 -6.55 23.42 -9.91
C SER A 405 -7.41 22.58 -10.83
N ASP A 406 -6.84 22.06 -11.93
CA ASP A 406 -7.53 21.13 -12.84
C ASP A 406 -7.92 19.83 -12.12
N ALA A 407 -7.02 19.29 -11.31
CA ALA A 407 -7.29 18.09 -10.51
C ALA A 407 -8.43 18.35 -9.52
N HIS A 408 -8.44 19.51 -8.84
CA HIS A 408 -9.49 19.87 -7.90
C HIS A 408 -10.86 19.97 -8.57
N VAL A 409 -10.95 20.61 -9.75
CA VAL A 409 -12.19 20.66 -10.53
C VAL A 409 -12.68 19.27 -10.90
N LYS A 410 -11.82 18.43 -11.50
CA LYS A 410 -12.16 17.05 -11.87
C LYS A 410 -12.61 16.19 -10.68
N LEU A 411 -11.91 16.30 -9.53
CA LEU A 411 -12.26 15.57 -8.30
C LEU A 411 -13.64 15.99 -7.81
N SER A 412 -13.96 17.30 -7.82
CA SER A 412 -15.29 17.84 -7.46
C SER A 412 -16.39 17.38 -8.43
N GLU A 413 -16.10 17.32 -9.74
CA GLU A 413 -17.03 16.77 -10.74
C GLU A 413 -17.31 15.28 -10.48
N GLY A 414 -16.26 14.49 -10.15
CA GLY A 414 -16.40 13.07 -9.84
C GLY A 414 -17.22 12.83 -8.57
N GLN A 415 -16.94 13.56 -7.52
CA GLN A 415 -17.68 13.51 -6.25
C GLN A 415 -19.12 13.98 -6.44
N GLY A 416 -19.33 15.10 -7.14
CA GLY A 416 -20.66 15.62 -7.42
C GLY A 416 -21.51 14.65 -8.26
N ALA A 417 -20.91 13.94 -9.23
CA ALA A 417 -21.59 12.90 -9.99
C ALA A 417 -22.05 11.75 -9.09
N GLU A 418 -21.21 11.30 -8.12
CA GLU A 418 -21.57 10.28 -7.14
C GLU A 418 -22.75 10.73 -6.26
N LEU A 419 -22.70 11.95 -5.73
CA LEU A 419 -23.77 12.52 -4.90
C LEU A 419 -25.10 12.63 -5.64
N LEU A 420 -25.09 13.10 -6.90
CA LEU A 420 -26.29 13.19 -7.73
C LEU A 420 -26.90 11.82 -8.04
N TRP A 421 -26.09 10.79 -8.21
CA TRP A 421 -26.57 9.43 -8.34
C TRP A 421 -27.23 8.92 -7.06
N ARG A 422 -26.62 9.17 -5.92
CA ARG A 422 -27.12 8.75 -4.61
C ARG A 422 -28.46 9.42 -4.25
N ASP A 423 -28.62 10.69 -4.61
CA ASP A 423 -29.83 11.46 -4.32
C ASP A 423 -31.07 11.04 -5.14
N GLY A 424 -30.94 10.05 -6.02
CA GLY A 424 -32.05 9.43 -6.74
C GLY A 424 -32.77 10.34 -7.75
N LYS A 425 -32.21 11.50 -8.08
CA LYS A 425 -32.83 12.47 -9.01
C LYS A 425 -32.78 12.06 -10.49
N GLN A 426 -32.23 10.87 -10.79
CA GLN A 426 -32.19 10.31 -12.14
C GLN A 426 -33.21 9.17 -12.27
N GLU A 427 -34.49 9.48 -12.21
CA GLU A 427 -35.61 8.52 -12.15
C GLU A 427 -35.67 7.50 -13.31
N GLU A 428 -34.99 7.72 -14.43
CA GLU A 428 -35.07 6.88 -15.62
C GLU A 428 -33.74 6.17 -16.00
N LYS A 429 -32.60 6.50 -15.39
CA LYS A 429 -31.30 5.98 -15.84
C LYS A 429 -30.76 4.88 -14.90
N VAL A 430 -30.73 3.65 -15.42
CA VAL A 430 -30.06 2.53 -14.73
C VAL A 430 -28.55 2.73 -14.77
N LEU A 431 -27.88 2.63 -13.62
CA LEU A 431 -26.43 2.71 -13.50
C LEU A 431 -25.74 1.63 -14.36
N GLN A 432 -24.88 2.06 -15.27
CA GLN A 432 -24.09 1.19 -16.13
C GLN A 432 -22.65 1.08 -15.61
N PRO A 433 -21.94 -0.04 -15.85
CA PRO A 433 -20.53 -0.16 -15.45
C PRO A 433 -19.64 0.97 -15.96
N LEU A 434 -19.91 1.47 -17.17
CA LEU A 434 -19.18 2.60 -17.75
C LEU A 434 -19.40 3.92 -16.98
N ASP A 435 -20.57 4.14 -16.40
CA ASP A 435 -20.85 5.34 -15.60
C ASP A 435 -20.02 5.32 -14.29
N ALA A 436 -19.97 4.18 -13.60
CA ALA A 436 -19.13 4.00 -12.43
C ALA A 436 -17.63 4.20 -12.76
N LEU A 437 -17.13 3.62 -13.85
CA LEU A 437 -15.74 3.79 -14.28
C LEU A 437 -15.39 5.25 -14.63
N LYS A 438 -16.33 6.03 -15.19
CA LYS A 438 -16.15 7.47 -15.43
C LYS A 438 -16.05 8.25 -14.12
N ILE A 439 -16.90 7.94 -13.14
CA ILE A 439 -16.85 8.54 -11.80
C ILE A 439 -15.49 8.26 -11.18
N TYR A 440 -14.99 7.01 -11.22
CA TYR A 440 -13.68 6.64 -10.66
C TYR A 440 -12.51 7.37 -11.32
N ALA A 441 -12.57 7.54 -12.66
CA ALA A 441 -11.55 8.28 -13.38
C ALA A 441 -11.49 9.76 -12.97
N LEU A 442 -12.63 10.35 -12.53
CA LEU A 442 -12.68 11.73 -12.06
C LEU A 442 -12.43 11.84 -10.55
N LYS A 443 -12.98 10.91 -9.73
CA LYS A 443 -12.89 10.98 -8.26
C LYS A 443 -11.51 10.61 -7.71
N THR A 444 -10.72 9.78 -8.42
CA THR A 444 -9.48 9.19 -7.85
C THR A 444 -8.23 9.52 -8.66
N ALA A 445 -8.26 9.36 -9.97
CA ALA A 445 -7.09 9.50 -10.81
C ALA A 445 -6.42 10.89 -10.78
N PRO A 446 -7.15 12.03 -10.74
CA PRO A 446 -6.52 13.36 -10.78
C PRO A 446 -5.59 13.63 -9.59
N ALA A 447 -5.84 13.02 -8.42
CA ALA A 447 -4.95 13.17 -7.26
C ALA A 447 -3.60 12.47 -7.45
N PHE A 448 -3.59 11.29 -8.10
CA PHE A 448 -2.34 10.60 -8.48
C PHE A 448 -1.63 11.33 -9.62
N GLU A 449 -2.38 11.82 -10.60
CA GLU A 449 -1.89 12.62 -11.72
C GLU A 449 -1.16 13.88 -11.20
N ALA A 450 -1.78 14.63 -10.29
CA ALA A 450 -1.20 15.84 -9.72
C ALA A 450 0.07 15.55 -8.91
N ALA A 451 0.07 14.51 -8.09
CA ALA A 451 1.24 14.15 -7.28
C ALA A 451 2.43 13.71 -8.15
N LEU A 452 2.18 12.87 -9.16
CA LEU A 452 3.22 12.41 -10.09
C LEU A 452 3.76 13.57 -10.93
N TYR A 453 2.86 14.37 -11.52
CA TYR A 453 3.23 15.55 -12.30
C TYR A 453 4.07 16.54 -11.47
N ALA A 454 3.67 16.83 -10.24
CA ALA A 454 4.38 17.77 -9.39
C ALA A 454 5.83 17.31 -9.13
N GLY A 455 6.04 16.04 -8.84
CA GLY A 455 7.39 15.49 -8.66
C GLY A 455 8.24 15.60 -9.91
N LEU A 456 7.71 15.23 -11.07
CA LEU A 456 8.41 15.36 -12.35
C LEU A 456 8.72 16.83 -12.67
N ARG A 457 7.77 17.75 -12.47
CA ARG A 457 7.91 19.17 -12.75
C ARG A 457 8.90 19.88 -11.85
N LEU A 458 9.04 19.43 -10.62
CA LEU A 458 10.09 19.88 -9.70
C LEU A 458 11.50 19.49 -10.18
N ALA A 459 11.62 18.37 -10.89
CA ALA A 459 12.89 17.88 -11.42
C ALA A 459 13.28 18.53 -12.75
N GLY A 460 12.30 19.02 -13.54
CA GLY A 460 12.57 19.65 -14.84
C GLY A 460 11.34 19.82 -15.73
N PRO A 461 11.53 20.03 -17.03
CA PRO A 461 10.48 20.08 -18.03
C PRO A 461 9.69 18.75 -18.10
N THR A 462 8.39 18.81 -18.36
CA THR A 462 7.49 17.64 -18.29
C THR A 462 6.71 17.36 -19.56
N GLU A 463 6.93 18.10 -20.63
CA GLU A 463 6.15 18.01 -21.88
C GLU A 463 6.14 16.58 -22.45
N GLN A 464 7.27 15.89 -22.37
CA GLN A 464 7.41 14.50 -22.82
C GLN A 464 6.67 13.48 -21.94
N TYR A 465 6.33 13.84 -20.70
CA TYR A 465 5.69 12.95 -19.73
C TYR A 465 4.19 13.17 -19.59
N GLU A 466 3.61 14.23 -20.15
CA GLU A 466 2.20 14.59 -19.91
C GLU A 466 1.23 13.48 -20.31
N GLY A 467 1.41 12.90 -21.48
CA GLY A 467 0.59 11.78 -21.94
C GLY A 467 0.72 10.54 -21.04
N MET A 468 1.93 10.23 -20.64
CA MET A 468 2.24 9.14 -19.72
C MET A 468 1.56 9.36 -18.37
N VAL A 469 1.76 10.52 -17.73
CA VAL A 469 1.20 10.87 -16.42
C VAL A 469 -0.32 10.72 -16.41
N THR A 470 -1.00 11.27 -17.43
CA THR A 470 -2.46 11.21 -17.52
C THR A 470 -2.96 9.78 -17.73
N ASN A 471 -2.34 9.01 -18.64
CA ASN A 471 -2.77 7.64 -18.94
C ASN A 471 -2.46 6.69 -17.80
N PHE A 472 -1.27 6.78 -17.19
CA PHE A 472 -0.88 5.99 -16.05
C PHE A 472 -1.79 6.24 -14.85
N ALA A 473 -1.96 7.52 -14.45
CA ALA A 473 -2.78 7.89 -13.31
C ALA A 473 -4.25 7.48 -13.49
N ARG A 474 -4.81 7.58 -14.71
CA ARG A 474 -6.16 7.11 -15.01
C ARG A 474 -6.30 5.61 -14.78
N ASN A 475 -5.41 4.80 -15.36
CA ASN A 475 -5.50 3.34 -15.23
C ASN A 475 -5.28 2.90 -13.78
N LEU A 476 -4.27 3.46 -13.11
CA LEU A 476 -3.99 3.18 -11.71
C LEU A 476 -5.14 3.62 -10.78
N GLY A 477 -5.67 4.83 -10.97
CA GLY A 477 -6.73 5.38 -10.13
C GLY A 477 -8.05 4.62 -10.25
N VAL A 478 -8.43 4.20 -11.47
CA VAL A 478 -9.61 3.35 -11.68
C VAL A 478 -9.42 1.99 -11.03
N ALA A 479 -8.27 1.32 -11.24
CA ALA A 479 -8.00 0.04 -10.61
C ALA A 479 -8.01 0.13 -9.08
N PHE A 480 -7.39 1.18 -8.52
CA PHE A 480 -7.35 1.44 -7.08
C PHE A 480 -8.75 1.62 -6.49
N GLN A 481 -9.65 2.32 -7.18
CA GLN A 481 -11.02 2.49 -6.70
C GLN A 481 -11.80 1.18 -6.74
N ILE A 482 -11.63 0.34 -7.78
CA ILE A 482 -12.25 -0.99 -7.83
C ILE A 482 -11.75 -1.87 -6.67
N VAL A 483 -10.45 -1.81 -6.35
CA VAL A 483 -9.88 -2.51 -5.19
C VAL A 483 -10.49 -2.02 -3.88
N ASN A 484 -10.76 -0.71 -3.73
CA ASN A 484 -11.43 -0.17 -2.55
C ASN A 484 -12.87 -0.67 -2.43
N ASP A 485 -13.62 -0.72 -3.54
CA ASP A 485 -14.98 -1.29 -3.55
C ASP A 485 -14.98 -2.78 -3.13
N LEU A 486 -14.01 -3.55 -3.61
CA LEU A 486 -13.85 -4.95 -3.20
C LEU A 486 -13.52 -5.08 -1.70
N LYS A 487 -12.73 -4.15 -1.17
CA LYS A 487 -12.38 -4.09 0.27
C LYS A 487 -13.55 -3.69 1.16
N ASP A 488 -14.51 -2.92 0.67
CA ASP A 488 -15.73 -2.57 1.43
C ASP A 488 -16.53 -3.82 1.85
N TRP A 489 -16.38 -4.94 1.13
CA TRP A 489 -16.99 -6.22 1.50
C TRP A 489 -16.23 -6.98 2.59
N SER A 490 -15.11 -6.45 3.08
CA SER A 490 -14.42 -6.90 4.27
C SER A 490 -14.74 -5.97 5.46
N ALA A 491 -14.94 -6.54 6.67
CA ALA A 491 -15.21 -5.74 7.85
C ALA A 491 -14.00 -4.88 8.25
N ASP A 492 -14.20 -3.58 8.45
CA ASP A 492 -13.18 -2.66 9.00
C ASP A 492 -13.52 -2.34 10.47
N LEU A 493 -12.95 -3.13 11.38
CA LEU A 493 -13.20 -2.98 12.83
C LEU A 493 -12.64 -1.65 13.39
N ARG A 494 -11.60 -1.07 12.79
CA ARG A 494 -10.98 0.17 13.26
C ARG A 494 -11.86 1.39 13.04
N ASN A 495 -12.50 1.48 11.87
CA ASN A 495 -13.44 2.54 11.56
C ASN A 495 -14.88 2.14 11.87
N LYS A 496 -15.09 0.97 12.49
CA LYS A 496 -16.41 0.43 12.83
C LYS A 496 -17.35 0.32 11.61
N ARG A 497 -16.79 0.04 10.43
CA ARG A 497 -17.53 -0.15 9.20
C ARG A 497 -18.02 -1.59 9.08
N VAL A 498 -19.26 -1.74 8.64
CA VAL A 498 -19.87 -3.04 8.32
C VAL A 498 -19.58 -3.35 6.86
N ALA A 499 -19.30 -4.62 6.53
CA ALA A 499 -19.06 -5.04 5.15
C ALA A 499 -20.27 -4.71 4.25
N GLY A 500 -20.00 -4.26 3.01
CA GLY A 500 -21.03 -3.91 2.02
C GLY A 500 -21.77 -2.61 2.29
N GLN A 501 -21.22 -1.72 3.08
CA GLN A 501 -21.86 -0.45 3.46
C GLN A 501 -22.07 0.47 2.26
N ASP A 502 -21.15 0.49 1.30
CA ASP A 502 -21.25 1.31 0.09
C ASP A 502 -22.47 0.92 -0.76
N ALA A 503 -22.77 -0.38 -0.86
CA ALA A 503 -23.93 -0.86 -1.59
C ALA A 503 -25.24 -0.40 -0.93
N LEU A 504 -25.34 -0.48 0.40
CA LEU A 504 -26.51 -0.03 1.16
C LEU A 504 -26.65 1.50 1.20
N ALA A 505 -25.56 2.25 1.00
CA ALA A 505 -25.57 3.70 0.92
C ALA A 505 -25.93 4.23 -0.47
N MET A 506 -26.37 3.37 -1.39
CA MET A 506 -26.71 3.73 -2.80
C MET A 506 -25.54 4.36 -3.57
N ARG A 507 -24.28 4.09 -3.17
CA ARG A 507 -23.14 4.61 -3.92
C ARG A 507 -23.09 3.96 -5.31
N PRO A 508 -22.85 4.74 -6.38
CA PRO A 508 -22.79 4.22 -7.74
C PRO A 508 -21.46 3.47 -7.99
N THR A 509 -21.24 2.41 -7.20
CA THR A 509 -20.06 1.57 -7.31
C THR A 509 -20.09 0.71 -8.56
N LEU A 510 -18.90 0.30 -9.04
CA LEU A 510 -18.80 -0.65 -10.13
C LEU A 510 -19.47 -1.99 -9.77
N LEU A 511 -19.36 -2.44 -8.52
CA LEU A 511 -19.99 -3.68 -8.06
C LEU A 511 -21.52 -3.61 -8.18
N LEU A 512 -22.12 -2.50 -7.77
CA LEU A 512 -23.56 -2.27 -7.94
C LEU A 512 -23.97 -2.27 -9.42
N ALA A 513 -23.20 -1.57 -10.26
CA ALA A 513 -23.50 -1.50 -11.70
C ALA A 513 -23.41 -2.88 -12.38
N LEU A 514 -22.39 -3.68 -12.05
CA LEU A 514 -22.23 -5.05 -12.56
C LEU A 514 -23.36 -5.97 -12.05
N ALA A 515 -23.81 -5.78 -10.81
CA ALA A 515 -24.93 -6.53 -10.26
C ALA A 515 -26.24 -6.19 -10.99
N LEU A 516 -26.52 -4.90 -11.23
CA LEU A 516 -27.70 -4.45 -11.96
C LEU A 516 -27.71 -4.94 -13.43
N GLU A 517 -26.54 -5.04 -14.06
CA GLU A 517 -26.40 -5.59 -15.42
C GLU A 517 -26.66 -7.10 -15.46
N ALA A 518 -26.16 -7.86 -14.49
CA ALA A 518 -26.23 -9.32 -14.46
C ALA A 518 -27.55 -9.86 -13.87
N ALA A 519 -28.27 -9.07 -13.08
CA ALA A 519 -29.44 -9.49 -12.32
C ALA A 519 -30.66 -9.77 -13.22
N SER A 520 -31.42 -10.83 -12.90
CA SER A 520 -32.77 -11.04 -13.45
C SER A 520 -33.70 -9.90 -13.02
N PRO A 521 -34.85 -9.69 -13.71
CA PRO A 521 -35.80 -8.65 -13.30
C PRO A 521 -36.23 -8.72 -11.83
N ALA A 522 -36.42 -9.93 -11.29
CA ALA A 522 -36.80 -10.14 -9.89
C ALA A 522 -35.65 -9.76 -8.93
N GLN A 523 -34.42 -10.20 -9.21
CA GLN A 523 -33.25 -9.85 -8.44
C GLN A 523 -32.92 -8.35 -8.49
N ARG A 524 -33.12 -7.71 -9.65
CA ARG A 524 -32.96 -6.25 -9.80
C ARG A 524 -33.95 -5.50 -8.92
N GLN A 525 -35.24 -5.90 -8.94
CA GLN A 525 -36.25 -5.29 -8.11
C GLN A 525 -35.94 -5.50 -6.61
N GLU A 526 -35.50 -6.71 -6.22
CA GLU A 526 -35.06 -7.00 -4.87
C GLU A 526 -33.87 -6.12 -4.46
N LEU A 527 -32.82 -6.04 -5.29
CA LEU A 527 -31.65 -5.23 -5.04
C LEU A 527 -32.01 -3.76 -4.84
N LEU A 528 -32.80 -3.18 -5.74
CA LEU A 528 -33.25 -1.80 -5.64
C LEU A 528 -34.13 -1.56 -4.39
N SER A 529 -34.97 -2.51 -4.01
CA SER A 529 -35.79 -2.41 -2.81
C SER A 529 -34.95 -2.47 -1.51
N LEU A 530 -33.90 -3.31 -1.47
CA LEU A 530 -32.96 -3.40 -0.34
C LEU A 530 -32.15 -2.11 -0.17
N ILE A 531 -31.74 -1.52 -1.28
CA ILE A 531 -30.97 -0.27 -1.29
C ILE A 531 -31.85 0.93 -0.90
N ALA A 532 -33.13 0.96 -1.34
CA ALA A 532 -34.07 2.02 -1.01
C ALA A 532 -34.54 2.00 0.45
N THR A 533 -34.47 0.85 1.11
CA THR A 533 -34.73 0.74 2.55
C THR A 533 -33.49 1.16 3.30
N GLU A 534 -33.53 2.22 4.10
CA GLU A 534 -32.38 2.72 4.91
C GLU A 534 -31.89 1.73 6.00
N SER A 535 -32.34 0.48 5.93
CA SER A 535 -31.97 -0.59 6.85
C SER A 535 -30.56 -1.11 6.54
N ARG A 536 -29.61 -0.77 7.38
CA ARG A 536 -28.19 -1.22 7.32
C ARG A 536 -27.97 -2.48 8.16
N ASP A 537 -28.94 -3.40 8.20
CA ASP A 537 -28.83 -4.63 8.96
C ASP A 537 -28.02 -5.72 8.22
N GLN A 538 -27.49 -6.68 9.00
CA GLN A 538 -26.69 -7.79 8.46
C GLN A 538 -27.46 -8.70 7.49
N ILE A 539 -28.78 -8.78 7.61
CA ILE A 539 -29.65 -9.59 6.75
C ILE A 539 -29.70 -8.96 5.36
N SER A 540 -29.86 -7.64 5.28
CA SER A 540 -29.85 -6.89 4.03
C SER A 540 -28.50 -7.00 3.32
N VAL A 541 -27.37 -6.89 4.03
CA VAL A 541 -26.02 -7.10 3.49
C VAL A 541 -25.87 -8.51 2.92
N ALA A 542 -26.30 -9.55 3.64
CA ALA A 542 -26.19 -10.93 3.19
C ALA A 542 -27.04 -11.21 1.93
N ARG A 543 -28.17 -10.54 1.78
CA ARG A 543 -29.02 -10.66 0.57
C ARG A 543 -28.37 -9.99 -0.62
N VAL A 544 -27.80 -8.79 -0.46
CA VAL A 544 -27.01 -8.12 -1.52
C VAL A 544 -25.82 -8.99 -1.93
N ALA A 545 -25.05 -9.54 -0.96
CA ALA A 545 -23.94 -10.43 -1.23
C ALA A 545 -24.32 -11.62 -2.12
N ARG A 546 -25.45 -12.29 -1.83
CA ARG A 546 -25.94 -13.41 -2.65
C ARG A 546 -26.26 -13.01 -4.10
N ILE A 547 -26.82 -11.81 -4.31
CA ILE A 547 -27.09 -11.30 -5.65
C ILE A 547 -25.77 -11.05 -6.37
N TYR A 548 -24.77 -10.47 -5.70
CA TYR A 548 -23.44 -10.23 -6.26
C TYR A 548 -22.73 -11.54 -6.62
N GLU A 549 -22.76 -12.53 -5.72
CA GLU A 549 -22.22 -13.88 -5.98
C GLU A 549 -22.88 -14.56 -7.18
N SER A 550 -24.23 -14.54 -7.25
CA SER A 550 -24.98 -15.14 -8.36
C SER A 550 -24.66 -14.49 -9.72
N GLY A 551 -24.35 -13.20 -9.73
CA GLY A 551 -23.94 -12.43 -10.89
C GLY A 551 -22.45 -12.51 -11.22
N GLN A 552 -21.64 -13.23 -10.43
CA GLN A 552 -20.17 -13.28 -10.52
C GLN A 552 -19.54 -11.87 -10.52
N VAL A 553 -20.10 -10.98 -9.68
CA VAL A 553 -19.73 -9.56 -9.65
C VAL A 553 -18.29 -9.37 -9.18
N PHE A 554 -17.89 -10.09 -8.14
CA PHE A 554 -16.54 -9.99 -7.57
C PHE A 554 -15.47 -10.46 -8.58
N GLU A 555 -15.69 -11.57 -9.26
CA GLU A 555 -14.79 -12.09 -10.28
C GLU A 555 -14.70 -11.17 -11.50
N LYS A 556 -15.80 -10.56 -11.91
CA LYS A 556 -15.81 -9.56 -12.98
C LYS A 556 -15.04 -8.30 -12.59
N ALA A 557 -15.21 -7.82 -11.34
CA ALA A 557 -14.48 -6.68 -10.82
C ALA A 557 -12.97 -6.97 -10.74
N GLN A 558 -12.56 -8.13 -10.24
CA GLN A 558 -11.16 -8.56 -10.20
C GLN A 558 -10.52 -8.63 -11.60
N LYS A 559 -11.25 -9.16 -12.61
CA LYS A 559 -10.78 -9.14 -14.00
C LYS A 559 -10.59 -7.72 -14.53
N LEU A 560 -11.41 -6.76 -14.10
CA LEU A 560 -11.24 -5.36 -14.48
C LEU A 560 -10.05 -4.73 -13.77
N VAL A 561 -9.79 -5.03 -12.49
CA VAL A 561 -8.56 -4.61 -11.79
C VAL A 561 -7.34 -5.08 -12.58
N GLU A 562 -7.29 -6.37 -12.93
CA GLU A 562 -6.17 -6.93 -13.69
C GLU A 562 -6.00 -6.27 -15.07
N LYS A 563 -7.10 -6.00 -15.78
CA LYS A 563 -7.07 -5.29 -17.06
C LYS A 563 -6.51 -3.87 -16.95
N TYR A 564 -6.92 -3.12 -15.93
CA TYR A 564 -6.41 -1.75 -15.70
C TYR A 564 -4.97 -1.77 -15.18
N ARG A 565 -4.60 -2.77 -14.37
CA ARG A 565 -3.22 -3.03 -13.97
C ARG A 565 -2.31 -3.22 -15.19
N GLN A 566 -2.66 -4.14 -16.08
CA GLN A 566 -1.90 -4.39 -17.32
C GLN A 566 -1.78 -3.15 -18.19
N ARG A 567 -2.82 -2.30 -18.25
CA ARG A 567 -2.76 -1.04 -18.98
C ARG A 567 -1.82 -0.02 -18.32
N ALA A 568 -1.77 0.04 -16.99
CA ALA A 568 -0.83 0.90 -16.28
C ALA A 568 0.60 0.40 -16.47
N GLU A 569 0.83 -0.91 -16.38
CA GLU A 569 2.13 -1.55 -16.66
C GLU A 569 2.59 -1.29 -18.11
N ALA A 570 1.70 -1.42 -19.09
CA ALA A 570 2.02 -1.12 -20.49
C ALA A 570 2.42 0.34 -20.74
N VAL A 571 1.87 1.28 -19.96
CA VAL A 571 2.34 2.68 -20.01
C VAL A 571 3.73 2.77 -19.38
N ALA A 572 4.01 2.05 -18.32
CA ALA A 572 5.32 2.05 -17.66
C ALA A 572 6.41 1.45 -18.56
N ASP A 573 6.09 0.43 -19.36
CA ASP A 573 7.04 -0.26 -20.26
C ASP A 573 7.76 0.70 -21.22
N GLU A 574 7.09 1.78 -21.64
CA GLU A 574 7.58 2.76 -22.62
C GLU A 574 8.32 3.94 -21.97
N VAL A 575 8.46 3.96 -20.63
CA VAL A 575 8.98 5.13 -19.91
C VAL A 575 10.48 5.09 -19.73
N GLU A 576 11.12 6.21 -20.01
CA GLU A 576 12.51 6.50 -19.67
C GLU A 576 12.57 7.74 -18.72
N PRO A 577 13.51 7.80 -17.79
CA PRO A 577 14.58 6.84 -17.50
C PRO A 577 14.06 5.58 -16.75
N GLU A 578 14.92 4.57 -16.67
CA GLU A 578 14.61 3.30 -16.00
C GLU A 578 14.12 3.50 -14.56
N GLU A 579 14.69 4.45 -13.83
CA GLU A 579 14.30 4.78 -12.46
C GLU A 579 12.84 5.22 -12.35
N LEU A 580 12.34 5.95 -13.34
CA LEU A 580 10.94 6.35 -13.39
C LEU A 580 10.05 5.17 -13.76
N ARG A 581 10.47 4.35 -14.72
CA ARG A 581 9.77 3.11 -15.09
C ARG A 581 9.58 2.18 -13.87
N GLU A 582 10.65 1.94 -13.11
CA GLU A 582 10.61 1.13 -11.89
C GLU A 582 9.70 1.71 -10.82
N LEU A 583 9.70 3.04 -10.65
CA LEU A 583 8.76 3.71 -9.76
C LEU A 583 7.31 3.45 -10.16
N LEU A 584 6.99 3.52 -11.45
CA LEU A 584 5.63 3.26 -11.93
C LEU A 584 5.19 1.82 -11.64
N TYR A 585 6.04 0.82 -11.85
CA TYR A 585 5.77 -0.56 -11.46
C TYR A 585 5.57 -0.70 -9.94
N PHE A 586 6.45 -0.08 -9.16
CA PHE A 586 6.33 -0.07 -7.70
C PHE A 586 4.98 0.50 -7.24
N LEU A 587 4.50 1.58 -7.85
CA LEU A 587 3.20 2.19 -7.55
C LEU A 587 2.04 1.26 -7.90
N VAL A 588 2.08 0.60 -9.06
CA VAL A 588 1.06 -0.39 -9.46
C VAL A 588 0.98 -1.51 -8.43
N ASP A 589 2.11 -2.10 -8.10
CA ASP A 589 2.18 -3.23 -7.18
C ASP A 589 1.77 -2.85 -5.75
N THR A 590 2.20 -1.68 -5.27
CA THR A 590 1.92 -1.23 -3.89
C THR A 590 0.46 -0.81 -3.70
N LEU A 591 -0.12 -0.09 -4.68
CA LEU A 591 -1.47 0.45 -4.57
C LEU A 591 -2.55 -0.58 -4.91
N LEU A 592 -2.26 -1.51 -5.81
CA LEU A 592 -3.19 -2.57 -6.22
C LEU A 592 -2.97 -3.90 -5.49
N ALA A 593 -2.07 -3.94 -4.49
CA ALA A 593 -1.91 -5.13 -3.66
C ALA A 593 -3.24 -5.52 -3.00
N GLU A 594 -3.62 -6.78 -3.12
CA GLU A 594 -4.71 -7.35 -2.34
C GLU A 594 -4.31 -7.33 -0.86
N GLU A 595 -4.89 -6.42 -0.08
CA GLU A 595 -4.88 -6.57 1.37
C GLU A 595 -5.86 -7.70 1.69
N SER A 596 -5.35 -8.85 2.15
CA SER A 596 -6.21 -9.87 2.76
C SER A 596 -7.00 -9.20 3.88
N ALA A 597 -8.31 -9.46 3.92
CA ALA A 597 -9.25 -8.93 4.90
C ALA A 597 -8.92 -9.45 6.31
N GLU A 598 -7.95 -8.85 6.96
CA GLU A 598 -7.67 -9.02 8.39
C GLU A 598 -7.66 -7.64 9.06
N PRO A 599 -8.15 -7.55 10.32
CA PRO A 599 -8.39 -6.26 10.96
C PRO A 599 -7.14 -5.39 11.00
N GLU A 600 -7.29 -4.17 10.55
CA GLU A 600 -6.26 -3.12 10.62
C GLU A 600 -6.01 -2.74 12.09
N ILE A 601 -5.05 -3.39 12.75
CA ILE A 601 -4.65 -3.04 14.12
C ILE A 601 -3.78 -1.77 14.09
N ALA A 602 -3.97 -0.89 15.06
CA ALA A 602 -3.37 0.45 15.14
C ALA A 602 -1.83 0.41 15.34
N ALA A 603 -1.08 0.03 14.31
CA ALA A 603 0.38 -0.10 14.35
C ALA A 603 1.12 1.24 14.54
N THR A 604 0.50 2.37 14.18
CA THR A 604 1.16 3.70 14.27
C THR A 604 1.44 4.16 15.71
N ARG A 605 0.60 3.76 16.70
CA ARG A 605 0.89 4.05 18.12
C ARG A 605 1.90 3.08 18.74
N SER A 606 1.93 1.83 18.27
CA SER A 606 2.85 0.79 18.74
C SER A 606 4.32 1.14 18.44
N LEU A 607 4.60 1.74 17.29
CA LEU A 607 5.96 2.14 16.93
C LEU A 607 6.46 3.36 17.73
N ALA A 608 5.56 4.23 18.21
CA ALA A 608 5.90 5.32 19.13
C ALA A 608 6.20 4.82 20.56
N VAL A 609 5.66 3.65 20.95
CA VAL A 609 5.98 2.98 22.24
C VAL A 609 7.27 2.15 22.13
N LEU A 610 7.71 1.85 20.90
CA LEU A 610 8.98 1.14 20.64
C LEU A 610 10.20 2.09 20.56
N ASN A 611 10.00 3.40 20.74
CA ASN A 611 11.03 4.40 21.02
C ASN A 611 11.14 4.60 22.53
#